data_ec46228f1abf3041f7ba8dcb3219ff4e
#
_entry.id   ec46228f1abf3041f7ba8dcb3219ff4e
#
_cell.length_a   1.000
_cell.length_b   1.000
_cell.length_c   1.000
_cell.angle_alpha   90.00
_cell.angle_beta   90.00
_cell.angle_gamma   90.00
#
_symmetry.space_group_name_H-M   'P 1'
#
loop_
_entity.id
_entity.type
_entity.pdbx_description
1 polymer ?
#
loop_
_entity_poly.entity_id
_entity_poly.type
_entity_poly.pdbx_seq_one_letter_code
_entity_poly.pdbx_strand_id
1 'polypeptide(L)'
;VPDLLFLTQRLPYPPNKGEKIRNWHILNYLAKWYDVHFGCLIDDPADVQHTETVRALCASLYAAPLNRRLAKLTCAGGLLTGEPLSVTYFRNRGLRHWVCDVMTRVKPAMTFVNSSNMAPYILDLPHTGKRIVELGDIDSEKFRSYAETARPPMQQIYRREWQLVRQLERRVALECDHAVFVSAAEAALFRTHVPEAVAKIVGISNGVDHR
;
A
#
# COMPACT_ATOMS: atom_id res chain seq x y z
N VAL A 1 -8.03 -23.32 6.79
CA VAL A 1 -7.16 -22.14 6.95
C VAL A 1 -7.95 -20.93 6.49
N PRO A 2 -7.98 -19.79 7.20
CA PRO A 2 -8.72 -18.61 6.76
C PRO A 2 -8.00 -17.92 5.59
N ASP A 3 -8.80 -17.32 4.69
CA ASP A 3 -8.29 -16.55 3.56
C ASP A 3 -7.82 -15.16 4.00
N LEU A 4 -6.75 -14.68 3.36
CA LEU A 4 -6.19 -13.35 3.54
C LEU A 4 -5.89 -12.70 2.19
N LEU A 5 -6.37 -11.48 1.98
CA LEU A 5 -5.93 -10.63 0.86
C LEU A 5 -4.72 -9.80 1.28
N PHE A 6 -3.61 -9.94 0.55
CA PHE A 6 -2.40 -9.12 0.77
C PHE A 6 -2.06 -8.32 -0.49
N LEU A 7 -2.01 -7.00 -0.36
CA LEU A 7 -1.69 -6.08 -1.46
C LEU A 7 -0.40 -5.32 -1.19
N THR A 8 0.48 -5.27 -2.18
CA THR A 8 1.71 -4.48 -2.14
C THR A 8 1.92 -3.70 -3.43
N GLN A 9 2.70 -2.62 -3.37
CA GLN A 9 3.05 -1.85 -4.56
C GLN A 9 3.87 -2.65 -5.56
N ARG A 10 4.76 -3.53 -5.07
CA ARG A 10 5.74 -4.27 -5.89
C ARG A 10 5.84 -5.73 -5.49
N LEU A 11 6.27 -6.53 -6.44
CA LEU A 11 6.62 -7.93 -6.17
C LEU A 11 7.71 -7.99 -5.08
N PRO A 12 7.52 -8.74 -3.98
CA PRO A 12 8.41 -8.68 -2.82
C PRO A 12 9.73 -9.45 -3.01
N TYR A 13 9.82 -10.29 -4.04
CA TYR A 13 11.03 -11.06 -4.34
C TYR A 13 11.68 -10.59 -5.65
N PRO A 14 13.03 -10.49 -5.75
CA PRO A 14 14.02 -10.73 -4.68
C PRO A 14 13.99 -9.62 -3.62
N PRO A 15 14.28 -9.94 -2.35
CA PRO A 15 14.25 -9.00 -1.24
C PRO A 15 15.52 -8.11 -1.20
N ASN A 16 15.68 -7.24 -2.21
CA ASN A 16 16.86 -6.41 -2.44
C ASN A 16 16.66 -4.91 -2.12
N LYS A 17 15.48 -4.54 -1.64
CA LYS A 17 15.14 -3.16 -1.21
C LYS A 17 14.32 -3.24 0.09
N GLY A 18 14.38 -2.21 0.93
CA GLY A 18 13.77 -2.23 2.26
C GLY A 18 12.30 -2.65 2.28
N GLU A 19 11.46 -2.07 1.41
CA GLU A 19 10.05 -2.46 1.30
C GLU A 19 9.84 -3.91 0.83
N LYS A 20 10.68 -4.38 -0.13
CA LYS A 20 10.60 -5.76 -0.62
C LYS A 20 11.02 -6.75 0.45
N ILE A 21 12.10 -6.45 1.21
CA ILE A 21 12.56 -7.27 2.33
C ILE A 21 11.43 -7.45 3.33
N ARG A 22 10.84 -6.33 3.77
CA ARG A 22 9.74 -6.36 4.74
C ARG A 22 8.54 -7.16 4.22
N ASN A 23 8.08 -6.86 3.03
CA ASN A 23 6.92 -7.54 2.42
C ASN A 23 7.17 -9.02 2.18
N TRP A 24 8.40 -9.42 1.83
CA TRP A 24 8.79 -10.81 1.68
C TRP A 24 8.72 -11.57 3.01
N HIS A 25 9.24 -11.00 4.08
CA HIS A 25 9.16 -11.62 5.41
C HIS A 25 7.71 -11.70 5.91
N ILE A 26 6.92 -10.66 5.70
CA ILE A 26 5.49 -10.66 6.06
C ILE A 26 4.75 -11.75 5.27
N LEU A 27 4.95 -11.84 3.94
CA LEU A 27 4.31 -12.87 3.11
C LEU A 27 4.65 -14.28 3.59
N ASN A 28 5.96 -14.56 3.81
CA ASN A 28 6.41 -15.87 4.30
C ASN A 28 5.85 -16.22 5.69
N TYR A 29 5.62 -15.22 6.53
CA TYR A 29 4.99 -15.42 7.83
C TYR A 29 3.51 -15.71 7.71
N LEU A 30 2.79 -14.87 6.95
CA LEU A 30 1.34 -14.98 6.78
C LEU A 30 0.93 -16.27 6.05
N ALA A 31 1.71 -16.72 5.07
CA ALA A 31 1.47 -17.96 4.34
C ALA A 31 1.53 -19.25 5.22
N LYS A 32 2.04 -19.15 6.46
CA LYS A 32 1.99 -20.26 7.42
C LYS A 32 0.62 -20.41 8.09
N TRP A 33 -0.19 -19.34 8.09
CA TRP A 33 -1.42 -19.25 8.87
C TRP A 33 -2.66 -18.99 8.05
N TYR A 34 -2.47 -18.50 6.80
CA TYR A 34 -3.54 -18.08 5.91
C TYR A 34 -3.36 -18.63 4.51
N ASP A 35 -4.47 -18.86 3.82
CA ASP A 35 -4.50 -19.00 2.37
C ASP A 35 -4.39 -17.61 1.75
N VAL A 36 -3.17 -17.23 1.33
CA VAL A 36 -2.88 -15.85 0.92
C VAL A 36 -3.25 -15.61 -0.54
N HIS A 37 -4.15 -14.67 -0.79
CA HIS A 37 -4.43 -14.08 -2.10
C HIS A 37 -3.57 -12.82 -2.25
N PHE A 38 -2.49 -12.93 -3.05
CA PHE A 38 -1.49 -11.87 -3.14
C PHE A 38 -1.65 -11.05 -4.42
N GLY A 39 -1.74 -9.71 -4.29
CA GLY A 39 -1.87 -8.77 -5.41
C GLY A 39 -0.76 -7.72 -5.40
N CYS A 40 -0.07 -7.56 -6.54
CA CYS A 40 0.99 -6.55 -6.68
C CYS A 40 1.16 -6.06 -8.12
N LEU A 41 2.02 -5.03 -8.27
CA LEU A 41 2.51 -4.59 -9.57
C LEU A 41 3.98 -4.98 -9.73
N ILE A 42 4.44 -5.08 -10.97
CA ILE A 42 5.85 -5.36 -11.31
C ILE A 42 6.37 -4.12 -12.03
N ASP A 43 7.16 -3.31 -11.34
CA ASP A 43 7.73 -2.07 -11.87
C ASP A 43 9.15 -2.25 -12.47
N ASP A 44 9.79 -3.38 -12.19
CA ASP A 44 11.05 -3.79 -12.80
C ASP A 44 10.83 -5.04 -13.65
N PRO A 45 11.03 -5.00 -14.98
CA PRO A 45 10.88 -6.17 -15.83
C PRO A 45 11.73 -7.38 -15.41
N ALA A 46 12.87 -7.15 -14.75
CA ALA A 46 13.72 -8.22 -14.23
C ALA A 46 13.03 -9.04 -13.13
N ASP A 47 12.05 -8.46 -12.43
CA ASP A 47 11.33 -9.17 -11.37
C ASP A 47 10.30 -10.19 -11.91
N VAL A 48 9.93 -10.12 -13.20
CA VAL A 48 8.93 -11.04 -13.81
C VAL A 48 9.34 -12.50 -13.65
N GLN A 49 10.62 -12.83 -13.80
CA GLN A 49 11.16 -14.19 -13.63
C GLN A 49 10.95 -14.76 -12.22
N HIS A 50 10.70 -13.90 -11.24
CA HIS A 50 10.53 -14.29 -9.84
C HIS A 50 9.06 -14.48 -9.43
N THR A 51 8.13 -14.31 -10.37
CA THR A 51 6.68 -14.41 -10.08
C THR A 51 6.32 -15.80 -9.54
N GLU A 52 6.91 -16.87 -10.07
CA GLU A 52 6.62 -18.23 -9.62
C GLU A 52 7.13 -18.52 -8.20
N THR A 53 8.24 -17.90 -7.79
CA THR A 53 8.72 -17.98 -6.39
C THR A 53 7.69 -17.42 -5.41
N VAL A 54 7.05 -16.31 -5.76
CA VAL A 54 5.99 -15.71 -4.93
C VAL A 54 4.70 -16.53 -5.03
N ARG A 55 4.35 -17.03 -6.23
CA ARG A 55 3.16 -17.86 -6.46
C ARG A 55 3.14 -19.11 -5.60
N ALA A 56 4.29 -19.73 -5.40
CA ALA A 56 4.41 -20.96 -4.59
C ALA A 56 3.99 -20.79 -3.12
N LEU A 57 3.91 -19.55 -2.63
CA LEU A 57 3.48 -19.22 -1.26
C LEU A 57 2.00 -18.81 -1.16
N CYS A 58 1.30 -18.69 -2.29
CA CYS A 58 -0.01 -18.06 -2.34
C CYS A 58 -1.08 -19.01 -2.84
N ALA A 59 -2.29 -18.92 -2.28
CA ALA A 59 -3.49 -19.56 -2.82
C ALA A 59 -3.86 -18.99 -4.19
N SER A 60 -3.69 -17.67 -4.38
CA SER A 60 -3.76 -17.02 -5.69
C SER A 60 -2.83 -15.83 -5.79
N LEU A 61 -2.33 -15.54 -6.99
CA LEU A 61 -1.44 -14.43 -7.26
C LEU A 61 -1.93 -13.63 -8.47
N TYR A 62 -2.06 -12.32 -8.28
CA TYR A 62 -2.16 -11.35 -9.36
C TYR A 62 -0.96 -10.42 -9.36
N ALA A 63 -0.10 -10.53 -10.36
CA ALA A 63 1.08 -9.69 -10.55
C ALA A 63 1.04 -9.08 -11.95
N ALA A 64 0.85 -7.77 -12.04
CA ALA A 64 0.71 -7.07 -13.32
C ALA A 64 1.91 -6.15 -13.59
N PRO A 65 2.42 -6.11 -14.84
CA PRO A 65 3.47 -5.18 -15.19
C PRO A 65 3.01 -3.73 -15.05
N LEU A 66 3.84 -2.90 -14.43
CA LEU A 66 3.67 -1.46 -14.33
C LEU A 66 4.52 -0.77 -15.39
N ASN A 67 3.89 -0.27 -16.45
CA ASN A 67 4.59 0.54 -17.43
C ASN A 67 4.85 1.94 -16.84
N ARG A 68 6.08 2.17 -16.36
CA ARG A 68 6.49 3.43 -15.70
C ARG A 68 6.29 4.67 -16.58
N ARG A 69 6.46 4.54 -17.93
CA ARG A 69 6.27 5.69 -18.86
C ARG A 69 4.78 6.04 -18.96
N LEU A 70 3.95 5.03 -19.15
CA LEU A 70 2.50 5.21 -19.22
C LEU A 70 1.94 5.72 -17.89
N ALA A 71 2.40 5.17 -16.76
CA ALA A 71 2.02 5.61 -15.43
C ALA A 71 2.34 7.09 -15.18
N LYS A 72 3.51 7.58 -15.63
CA LYS A 72 3.87 9.00 -15.55
C LYS A 72 2.96 9.87 -16.43
N LEU A 73 2.56 9.41 -17.61
CA LEU A 73 1.62 10.14 -18.47
C LEU A 73 0.22 10.19 -17.85
N THR A 74 -0.25 9.08 -17.27
CA THR A 74 -1.55 9.08 -16.56
C THR A 74 -1.53 9.97 -15.33
N CYS A 75 -0.38 10.09 -14.62
CA CYS A 75 -0.22 11.06 -13.54
C CYS A 75 -0.43 12.51 -13.99
N ALA A 76 0.02 12.89 -15.20
CA ALA A 76 -0.23 14.25 -15.70
C ALA A 76 -1.74 14.53 -15.83
N GLY A 77 -2.53 13.56 -16.31
CA GLY A 77 -4.00 13.64 -16.29
C GLY A 77 -4.59 13.66 -14.87
N GLY A 78 -3.91 13.00 -13.92
CA GLY A 78 -4.27 12.98 -12.50
C GLY A 78 -4.23 14.34 -11.81
N LEU A 79 -3.54 15.34 -12.36
CA LEU A 79 -3.59 16.73 -11.86
C LEU A 79 -4.99 17.34 -11.94
N LEU A 80 -5.81 16.86 -12.86
CA LEU A 80 -7.19 17.31 -13.04
C LEU A 80 -8.20 16.53 -12.19
N THR A 81 -7.76 15.47 -11.52
CA THR A 81 -8.59 14.67 -10.63
C THR A 81 -8.36 15.06 -9.16
N GLY A 82 -9.31 14.75 -8.30
CA GLY A 82 -9.17 14.94 -6.85
C GLY A 82 -8.34 13.85 -6.15
N GLU A 83 -7.51 13.08 -6.88
CA GLU A 83 -6.73 11.98 -6.33
C GLU A 83 -5.23 12.29 -6.27
N PRO A 84 -4.48 11.72 -5.30
CA PRO A 84 -3.03 11.81 -5.28
C PRO A 84 -2.41 11.22 -6.56
N LEU A 85 -1.37 11.87 -7.10
CA LEU A 85 -0.61 11.36 -8.25
C LEU A 85 0.06 10.02 -7.92
N SER A 86 0.48 9.85 -6.69
CA SER A 86 1.03 8.61 -6.16
C SER A 86 0.05 7.44 -6.25
N VAL A 87 -1.24 7.66 -5.98
CA VAL A 87 -2.32 6.68 -6.20
C VAL A 87 -2.53 6.41 -7.69
N THR A 88 -2.60 7.47 -8.49
CA THR A 88 -2.79 7.38 -9.95
C THR A 88 -1.66 6.59 -10.61
N TYR A 89 -0.41 6.74 -10.11
CA TYR A 89 0.76 6.02 -10.61
C TYR A 89 0.64 4.51 -10.46
N PHE A 90 0.11 4.04 -9.33
CA PHE A 90 -0.07 2.61 -9.04
C PHE A 90 -1.46 2.07 -9.43
N ARG A 91 -2.25 2.85 -10.17
CA ARG A 91 -3.56 2.40 -10.63
C ARG A 91 -3.44 1.37 -11.75
N ASN A 92 -4.08 0.20 -11.53
CA ASN A 92 -4.18 -0.86 -12.52
C ASN A 92 -5.60 -1.43 -12.52
N ARG A 93 -6.28 -1.38 -13.67
CA ARG A 93 -7.67 -1.84 -13.80
C ARG A 93 -7.81 -3.33 -13.55
N GLY A 94 -6.87 -4.14 -14.04
CA GLY A 94 -6.88 -5.59 -13.85
C GLY A 94 -6.72 -5.97 -12.39
N LEU A 95 -5.78 -5.33 -11.68
CA LEU A 95 -5.61 -5.52 -10.23
C LEU A 95 -6.90 -5.12 -9.47
N ARG A 96 -7.51 -3.98 -9.84
CA ARG A 96 -8.79 -3.55 -9.22
C ARG A 96 -9.89 -4.60 -9.41
N HIS A 97 -10.03 -5.13 -10.62
CA HIS A 97 -11.02 -6.15 -10.92
C HIS A 97 -10.76 -7.43 -10.12
N TRP A 98 -9.50 -7.91 -10.12
CA TRP A 98 -9.12 -9.10 -9.35
C TRP A 98 -9.35 -8.92 -7.84
N VAL A 99 -9.01 -7.76 -7.26
CA VAL A 99 -9.29 -7.46 -5.85
C VAL A 99 -10.80 -7.49 -5.58
N CYS A 100 -11.62 -6.91 -6.47
CA CYS A 100 -13.06 -6.95 -6.34
C CYS A 100 -13.59 -8.40 -6.33
N ASP A 101 -13.09 -9.25 -7.22
CA ASP A 101 -13.45 -10.67 -7.26
C ASP A 101 -13.05 -11.41 -5.97
N VAL A 102 -11.85 -11.19 -5.45
CA VAL A 102 -11.41 -11.80 -4.18
C VAL A 102 -12.31 -11.31 -3.04
N MET A 103 -12.54 -10.02 -2.91
CA MET A 103 -13.35 -9.46 -1.83
C MET A 103 -14.80 -9.95 -1.86
N THR A 104 -15.37 -10.19 -3.05
CA THR A 104 -16.78 -10.59 -3.19
C THR A 104 -16.99 -12.09 -3.14
N ARG A 105 -16.08 -12.90 -3.72
CA ARG A 105 -16.23 -14.36 -3.85
C ARG A 105 -15.54 -15.11 -2.72
N VAL A 106 -14.30 -14.75 -2.39
CA VAL A 106 -13.53 -15.40 -1.33
C VAL A 106 -13.93 -14.87 0.03
N LYS A 107 -14.19 -13.53 0.14
CA LYS A 107 -14.55 -12.84 1.39
C LYS A 107 -13.50 -13.05 2.48
N PRO A 108 -12.25 -12.62 2.26
CA PRO A 108 -11.15 -12.92 3.14
C PRO A 108 -11.42 -12.47 4.58
N ALA A 109 -11.00 -13.27 5.55
CA ALA A 109 -11.12 -12.96 6.98
C ALA A 109 -10.27 -11.77 7.38
N MET A 110 -9.20 -11.49 6.60
CA MET A 110 -8.33 -10.33 6.80
C MET A 110 -7.85 -9.79 5.45
N THR A 111 -7.75 -8.47 5.38
CA THR A 111 -7.10 -7.75 4.28
C THR A 111 -5.93 -6.97 4.84
N PHE A 112 -4.73 -7.25 4.35
CA PHE A 112 -3.50 -6.53 4.69
C PHE A 112 -3.00 -5.78 3.46
N VAL A 113 -2.81 -4.48 3.58
CA VAL A 113 -2.38 -3.61 2.49
C VAL A 113 -1.11 -2.88 2.90
N ASN A 114 -0.08 -3.00 2.09
CA ASN A 114 1.16 -2.24 2.29
C ASN A 114 1.15 -1.01 1.38
N SER A 115 1.33 0.15 1.99
CA SER A 115 1.34 1.49 1.42
C SER A 115 -0.04 2.15 1.26
N SER A 116 -0.08 3.44 1.59
CA SER A 116 -1.24 4.33 1.40
C SER A 116 -1.78 4.30 -0.03
N ASN A 117 -0.89 4.20 -1.03
CA ASN A 117 -1.24 4.20 -2.45
C ASN A 117 -2.03 2.97 -2.91
N MET A 118 -1.97 1.86 -2.16
CA MET A 118 -2.70 0.64 -2.44
C MET A 118 -4.05 0.59 -1.70
N ALA A 119 -4.25 1.41 -0.68
CA ALA A 119 -5.49 1.44 0.09
C ALA A 119 -6.76 1.70 -0.75
N PRO A 120 -6.75 2.55 -1.80
CA PRO A 120 -7.94 2.76 -2.64
C PRO A 120 -8.46 1.51 -3.36
N TYR A 121 -7.65 0.45 -3.45
CA TYR A 121 -8.13 -0.83 -3.99
C TYR A 121 -9.18 -1.50 -3.11
N ILE A 122 -9.24 -1.18 -1.81
CA ILE A 122 -10.12 -1.84 -0.85
C ILE A 122 -11.12 -0.91 -0.14
N LEU A 123 -10.84 0.41 -0.08
CA LEU A 123 -11.64 1.33 0.75
C LEU A 123 -13.12 1.38 0.34
N ASP A 124 -13.40 1.36 -0.97
CA ASP A 124 -14.78 1.47 -1.50
C ASP A 124 -15.43 0.11 -1.74
N LEU A 125 -14.82 -1.00 -1.29
CA LEU A 125 -15.37 -2.33 -1.46
C LEU A 125 -16.06 -2.83 -0.20
N PRO A 126 -17.17 -3.58 -0.34
CA PRO A 126 -17.77 -4.28 0.79
C PRO A 126 -16.76 -5.30 1.35
N HIS A 127 -16.76 -5.45 2.67
CA HIS A 127 -15.85 -6.36 3.37
C HIS A 127 -16.56 -7.00 4.57
N THR A 128 -16.11 -8.19 4.92
CA THR A 128 -16.59 -8.94 6.10
C THR A 128 -15.48 -9.16 7.13
N GLY A 129 -14.22 -9.15 6.69
CA GLY A 129 -13.04 -9.34 7.51
C GLY A 129 -12.39 -8.04 7.97
N LYS A 130 -11.34 -8.16 8.77
CA LYS A 130 -10.54 -7.03 9.24
C LYS A 130 -9.69 -6.43 8.14
N ARG A 131 -9.55 -5.11 8.14
CA ARG A 131 -8.70 -4.35 7.22
C ARG A 131 -7.56 -3.69 7.98
N ILE A 132 -6.34 -4.04 7.63
CA ILE A 132 -5.11 -3.50 8.18
C ILE A 132 -4.34 -2.85 7.04
N VAL A 133 -3.98 -1.57 7.19
CA VAL A 133 -3.16 -0.86 6.21
C VAL A 133 -1.86 -0.43 6.88
N GLU A 134 -0.75 -0.92 6.35
CA GLU A 134 0.57 -0.47 6.73
C GLU A 134 0.95 0.73 5.88
N LEU A 135 1.03 1.90 6.51
CA LEU A 135 1.38 3.15 5.86
C LEU A 135 2.90 3.31 5.71
N GLY A 136 3.68 2.63 6.55
CA GLY A 136 5.12 2.81 6.62
C GLY A 136 5.47 4.09 7.36
N ASP A 137 5.89 5.11 6.62
CA ASP A 137 6.09 6.48 7.10
C ASP A 137 4.84 7.33 6.80
N ILE A 138 4.78 8.55 7.35
CA ILE A 138 3.72 9.52 6.99
C ILE A 138 4.10 10.18 5.66
N ASP A 139 3.60 9.63 4.55
CA ASP A 139 3.91 10.12 3.20
C ASP A 139 3.48 11.58 3.00
N SER A 140 2.40 12.02 3.64
CA SER A 140 1.95 13.42 3.57
C SER A 140 3.00 14.38 4.14
N GLU A 141 3.67 14.06 5.25
CA GLU A 141 4.72 14.90 5.82
C GLU A 141 5.94 15.02 4.90
N LYS A 142 6.27 13.95 4.19
CA LYS A 142 7.30 13.96 3.15
C LYS A 142 6.96 14.93 2.02
N PHE A 143 5.72 14.92 1.53
CA PHE A 143 5.29 15.88 0.50
C PHE A 143 5.24 17.32 1.04
N ARG A 144 4.91 17.51 2.32
CA ARG A 144 4.99 18.82 2.98
C ARG A 144 6.42 19.35 2.95
N SER A 145 7.38 18.56 3.37
CA SER A 145 8.81 18.92 3.36
C SER A 145 9.30 19.27 1.95
N TYR A 146 8.89 18.49 0.94
CA TYR A 146 9.22 18.81 -0.46
C TYR A 146 8.60 20.13 -0.92
N ALA A 147 7.37 20.43 -0.50
CA ALA A 147 6.71 21.70 -0.83
C ALA A 147 7.39 22.94 -0.21
N GLU A 148 8.03 22.78 0.96
CA GLU A 148 8.77 23.83 1.64
C GLU A 148 10.07 24.21 0.93
N THR A 149 10.71 23.23 0.26
CA THR A 149 12.03 23.40 -0.37
C THR A 149 11.98 23.58 -1.89
N ALA A 150 10.91 23.14 -2.53
CA ALA A 150 10.77 23.20 -3.98
C ALA A 150 10.40 24.61 -4.49
N ARG A 151 10.74 24.89 -5.76
CA ARG A 151 10.31 26.09 -6.48
C ARG A 151 9.10 25.81 -7.36
N PRO A 152 8.28 26.84 -7.71
CA PRO A 152 7.24 26.68 -8.70
C PRO A 152 7.78 26.13 -10.04
N PRO A 153 7.03 25.26 -10.78
CA PRO A 153 5.67 24.81 -10.47
C PRO A 153 5.61 23.59 -9.49
N MET A 154 6.76 22.94 -9.19
CA MET A 154 6.80 21.73 -8.36
C MET A 154 6.28 21.96 -6.94
N GLN A 155 6.50 23.15 -6.40
CA GLN A 155 5.98 23.53 -5.08
C GLN A 155 4.46 23.35 -4.99
N GLN A 156 3.71 23.82 -6.00
CA GLN A 156 2.25 23.69 -6.03
C GLN A 156 1.81 22.24 -6.17
N ILE A 157 2.54 21.45 -6.96
CA ILE A 157 2.29 20.01 -7.11
C ILE A 157 2.48 19.30 -5.77
N TYR A 158 3.59 19.56 -5.06
CA TYR A 158 3.83 18.94 -3.76
C TYR A 158 2.85 19.38 -2.67
N ARG A 159 2.39 20.65 -2.68
CA ARG A 159 1.33 21.13 -1.77
C ARG A 159 0.01 20.39 -2.00
N ARG A 160 -0.34 20.19 -3.27
CA ARG A 160 -1.52 19.40 -3.65
C ARG A 160 -1.38 17.94 -3.18
N GLU A 161 -0.24 17.29 -3.47
CA GLU A 161 0.02 15.92 -3.01
C GLU A 161 -0.05 15.80 -1.48
N TRP A 162 0.58 16.71 -0.76
CA TRP A 162 0.48 16.77 0.69
C TRP A 162 -0.97 16.74 1.18
N GLN A 163 -1.81 17.61 0.64
CA GLN A 163 -3.21 17.71 1.06
C GLN A 163 -4.00 16.43 0.74
N LEU A 164 -3.84 15.89 -0.47
CA LEU A 164 -4.59 14.72 -0.93
C LEU A 164 -4.11 13.41 -0.26
N VAL A 165 -2.80 13.25 -0.09
CA VAL A 165 -2.25 12.09 0.62
C VAL A 165 -2.67 12.12 2.10
N ARG A 166 -2.62 13.30 2.75
CA ARG A 166 -3.10 13.46 4.12
C ARG A 166 -4.58 13.10 4.28
N GLN A 167 -5.42 13.46 3.32
CA GLN A 167 -6.83 13.05 3.31
C GLN A 167 -6.98 11.54 3.16
N LEU A 168 -6.18 10.91 2.30
CA LEU A 168 -6.19 9.46 2.11
C LEU A 168 -5.72 8.72 3.37
N GLU A 169 -4.60 9.15 3.98
CA GLU A 169 -4.08 8.58 5.22
C GLU A 169 -5.10 8.70 6.37
N ARG A 170 -5.75 9.87 6.49
CA ARG A 170 -6.83 10.07 7.45
C ARG A 170 -8.02 9.14 7.19
N ARG A 171 -8.42 8.98 5.93
CA ARG A 171 -9.48 8.06 5.52
C ARG A 171 -9.14 6.62 5.90
N VAL A 172 -7.90 6.17 5.64
CA VAL A 172 -7.40 4.85 6.05
C VAL A 172 -7.54 4.65 7.56
N ALA A 173 -7.08 5.61 8.37
CA ALA A 173 -7.15 5.50 9.82
C ALA A 173 -8.59 5.43 10.35
N LEU A 174 -9.54 6.11 9.71
CA LEU A 174 -10.93 6.11 10.13
C LEU A 174 -11.68 4.85 9.71
N GLU A 175 -11.50 4.40 8.46
CA GLU A 175 -12.29 3.35 7.85
C GLU A 175 -11.72 1.95 8.04
N CYS A 176 -10.39 1.80 8.26
CA CYS A 176 -9.78 0.50 8.52
C CYS A 176 -9.74 0.17 10.02
N ASP A 177 -9.51 -1.10 10.34
CA ASP A 177 -9.38 -1.56 11.73
C ASP A 177 -8.07 -1.09 12.35
N HIS A 178 -6.96 -1.11 11.57
CA HIS A 178 -5.68 -0.59 12.00
C HIS A 178 -4.94 0.12 10.87
N ALA A 179 -4.29 1.25 11.23
CA ALA A 179 -3.25 1.93 10.45
C ALA A 179 -1.91 1.69 11.13
N VAL A 180 -0.97 1.03 10.44
CA VAL A 180 0.31 0.60 11.00
C VAL A 180 1.45 1.45 10.44
N PHE A 181 2.34 1.91 11.32
CA PHE A 181 3.54 2.66 11.00
C PHE A 181 4.80 1.88 11.39
N VAL A 182 5.92 2.15 10.72
CA VAL A 182 7.19 1.43 10.96
C VAL A 182 7.93 1.86 12.22
N SER A 183 7.42 2.85 12.95
CA SER A 183 7.99 3.27 14.22
C SER A 183 6.94 3.81 15.20
N ALA A 184 7.26 3.75 16.48
CA ALA A 184 6.43 4.36 17.52
C ALA A 184 6.38 5.91 17.38
N ALA A 185 7.46 6.51 16.89
CA ALA A 185 7.53 7.98 16.68
C ALA A 185 6.58 8.43 15.57
N GLU A 186 6.57 7.73 14.39
CA GLU A 186 5.62 7.99 13.31
C GLU A 186 4.17 7.80 13.77
N ALA A 187 3.89 6.70 14.47
CA ALA A 187 2.56 6.47 15.03
C ALA A 187 2.13 7.56 16.02
N ALA A 188 3.04 8.02 16.88
CA ALA A 188 2.76 9.10 17.84
C ALA A 188 2.47 10.42 17.11
N LEU A 189 3.28 10.79 16.11
CA LEU A 189 3.05 11.96 15.29
C LEU A 189 1.71 11.87 14.55
N PHE A 190 1.42 10.74 13.92
CA PHE A 190 0.18 10.57 13.16
C PHE A 190 -1.08 10.62 14.05
N ARG A 191 -1.01 10.16 15.31
CA ARG A 191 -2.10 10.31 16.29
C ARG A 191 -2.46 11.78 16.55
N THR A 192 -1.50 12.70 16.43
CA THR A 192 -1.79 14.15 16.54
C THR A 192 -2.53 14.68 15.32
N HIS A 193 -2.37 14.03 14.15
CA HIS A 193 -3.05 14.41 12.92
C HIS A 193 -4.49 13.86 12.85
N VAL A 194 -4.74 12.69 13.48
CA VAL A 194 -6.04 12.00 13.44
C VAL A 194 -6.42 11.54 14.86
N PRO A 195 -6.72 12.48 15.77
CA PRO A 195 -7.00 12.16 17.17
C PRO A 195 -8.24 11.27 17.35
N GLU A 196 -9.19 11.30 16.42
CA GLU A 196 -10.39 10.47 16.42
C GLU A 196 -10.11 8.98 16.12
N ALA A 197 -8.93 8.63 15.60
CA ALA A 197 -8.55 7.25 15.28
C ALA A 197 -7.39 6.71 16.15
N VAL A 198 -7.05 7.36 17.26
CA VAL A 198 -5.88 7.04 18.11
C VAL A 198 -5.79 5.56 18.46
N ALA A 199 -6.92 4.92 18.80
CA ALA A 199 -6.97 3.50 19.18
C ALA A 199 -6.63 2.53 18.03
N LYS A 200 -6.73 2.98 16.78
CA LYS A 200 -6.46 2.18 15.58
C LYS A 200 -5.04 2.37 15.03
N ILE A 201 -4.31 3.37 15.52
CA ILE A 201 -2.97 3.72 15.02
C ILE A 201 -1.91 2.98 15.84
N VAL A 202 -1.11 2.15 15.16
CA VAL A 202 -0.13 1.25 15.79
C VAL A 202 1.25 1.47 15.18
N GLY A 203 2.28 1.53 16.02
CA GLY A 203 3.68 1.53 15.59
C GLY A 203 4.28 0.14 15.77
N ILE A 204 4.80 -0.46 14.68
CA ILE A 204 5.49 -1.76 14.68
C ILE A 204 6.83 -1.58 13.97
N SER A 205 7.91 -1.60 14.74
CA SER A 205 9.26 -1.41 14.21
C SER A 205 9.68 -2.56 13.29
N ASN A 206 10.57 -2.24 12.34
CA ASN A 206 11.21 -3.26 11.52
C ASN A 206 12.02 -4.22 12.41
N GLY A 207 11.89 -5.51 12.14
CA GLY A 207 12.78 -6.53 12.71
C GLY A 207 14.16 -6.46 12.06
N VAL A 208 15.16 -6.95 12.77
CA VAL A 208 16.51 -7.17 12.25
C VAL A 208 16.78 -8.67 12.31
N ASP A 209 17.20 -9.25 11.19
CA ASP A 209 17.67 -10.63 11.18
C ASP A 209 19.15 -10.64 11.60
N HIS A 210 19.46 -11.27 12.71
CA HIS A 210 20.80 -11.40 13.28
C HIS A 210 21.50 -12.70 12.86
N ARG A 211 21.03 -13.40 11.83
CA ARG A 211 21.63 -14.63 11.31
C ARG A 211 22.63 -14.39 10.22
#